data_6fe4d3a63d313e592e510786df0aa75a
#
_entry.id   6fe4d3a63d313e592e510786df0aa75a
#
_cell.length_a   1.000
_cell.length_b   1.000
_cell.length_c   1.000
_cell.angle_alpha   90.00
_cell.angle_beta   90.00
_cell.angle_gamma   90.00
#
_symmetry.space_group_name_H-M   'P 1'
#
loop_
_entity.id
_entity.type
_entity.pdbx_description
1 polymer ?
#
loop_
_entity_poly.entity_id
_entity_poly.type
_entity_poly.pdbx_seq_one_letter_code
_entity_poly.pdbx_strand_id
1 'polypeptide(L)'
;VFCADLSRSIRCCKMHGGVPTEGFTEQFIISTVDAALYAQNVVIAAESAGLGICYIGAVRNDPAQVTALLNLPKNVYPVFGLCLGYPDQNPEPKPRLPISVILKENSYDSSEEDAQIKDYDEVVRTYYAMRSGNPKSQSWSEQMTGLLGKESRPHMRDYLSQQGFEMK
;
A
#
# COMPACT_ATOMS: atom_id res chain seq x y z
N VAL A 1 10.31 -2.99 -7.54
CA VAL A 1 10.04 -2.87 -6.09
C VAL A 1 10.25 -1.43 -5.68
N PHE A 2 9.29 -0.85 -4.96
CA PHE A 2 9.37 0.48 -4.37
C PHE A 2 9.84 0.34 -2.92
N CYS A 3 10.87 1.11 -2.59
CA CYS A 3 11.47 1.09 -1.27
C CYS A 3 11.36 2.47 -0.63
N ALA A 4 11.03 2.50 0.66
CA ALA A 4 11.22 3.68 1.49
C ALA A 4 12.71 3.84 1.78
N ASP A 5 13.28 5.03 1.55
CA ASP A 5 14.72 5.25 1.59
C ASP A 5 15.09 6.54 2.34
N LEU A 6 15.58 6.40 3.55
CA LEU A 6 16.17 7.49 4.34
C LEU A 6 17.70 7.56 4.22
N SER A 7 18.33 6.56 3.62
CA SER A 7 19.80 6.48 3.58
C SER A 7 20.43 7.70 2.88
N ARG A 8 19.77 8.24 1.86
CA ARG A 8 20.21 9.45 1.16
C ARG A 8 20.20 10.67 2.05
N SER A 9 19.09 10.89 2.77
CA SER A 9 18.94 12.03 3.69
C SER A 9 19.95 11.97 4.83
N ILE A 10 20.14 10.78 5.40
CA ILE A 10 21.14 10.51 6.44
C ILE A 10 22.54 10.81 5.93
N ARG A 11 22.87 10.34 4.73
CA ARG A 11 24.17 10.63 4.09
C ARG A 11 24.37 12.13 3.84
N CYS A 12 23.37 12.83 3.34
CA CYS A 12 23.44 14.29 3.15
C CYS A 12 23.68 15.03 4.47
N CYS A 13 22.98 14.64 5.55
CA CYS A 13 23.21 15.22 6.87
C CYS A 13 24.69 15.07 7.30
N LYS A 14 25.25 13.86 7.16
CA LYS A 14 26.66 13.57 7.48
C LYS A 14 27.64 14.34 6.60
N MET A 15 27.35 14.53 5.32
CA MET A 15 28.20 15.32 4.39
C MET A 15 28.37 16.77 4.83
N HIS A 16 27.41 17.33 5.54
CA HIS A 16 27.46 18.70 6.09
C HIS A 16 27.85 18.75 7.57
N GLY A 17 28.46 17.67 8.10
CA GLY A 17 28.93 17.60 9.49
C GLY A 17 27.82 17.44 10.52
N GLY A 18 26.58 17.20 10.10
CA GLY A 18 25.46 16.93 11.00
C GLY A 18 25.49 15.52 11.58
N VAL A 19 24.84 15.38 12.74
CA VAL A 19 24.59 14.05 13.35
C VAL A 19 23.13 13.70 13.09
N PRO A 20 22.83 12.72 12.20
CA PRO A 20 21.45 12.36 11.92
C PRO A 20 20.81 11.73 13.15
N THR A 21 19.56 12.07 13.39
CA THR A 21 18.70 11.33 14.31
C THR A 21 18.01 10.22 13.54
N GLU A 22 17.97 9.02 14.10
CA GLU A 22 17.46 7.83 13.42
C GLU A 22 16.45 7.09 14.31
N GLY A 23 15.54 6.33 13.68
CA GLY A 23 14.59 5.45 14.35
C GLY A 23 13.30 6.12 14.82
N PHE A 24 13.03 7.37 14.46
CA PHE A 24 11.77 8.03 14.80
C PHE A 24 10.62 7.59 13.89
N THR A 25 9.41 7.48 14.48
CA THR A 25 8.18 7.13 13.77
C THR A 25 7.89 8.05 12.59
N GLU A 26 8.14 9.36 12.74
CA GLU A 26 7.97 10.34 11.66
C GLU A 26 8.81 9.99 10.41
N GLN A 27 10.03 9.53 10.60
CA GLN A 27 10.91 9.13 9.50
C GLN A 27 10.38 7.91 8.72
N PHE A 28 9.74 6.98 9.42
CA PHE A 28 9.03 5.87 8.79
C PHE A 28 7.83 6.35 7.98
N ILE A 29 7.02 7.25 8.55
CA ILE A 29 5.83 7.80 7.89
C ILE A 29 6.22 8.52 6.59
N ILE A 30 7.11 9.52 6.67
CA ILE A 30 7.48 10.33 5.50
C ILE A 30 8.09 9.47 4.39
N SER A 31 9.02 8.57 4.70
CA SER A 31 9.67 7.75 3.68
C SER A 31 8.72 6.75 3.02
N THR A 32 7.75 6.23 3.79
CA THR A 32 6.70 5.34 3.25
C THR A 32 5.74 6.10 2.34
N VAL A 33 5.31 7.30 2.76
CA VAL A 33 4.42 8.16 1.97
C VAL A 33 5.11 8.60 0.69
N ASP A 34 6.38 9.02 0.74
CA ASP A 34 7.16 9.40 -0.45
C ASP A 34 7.22 8.26 -1.48
N ALA A 35 7.48 7.03 -1.01
CA ALA A 35 7.50 5.86 -1.89
C ALA A 35 6.12 5.62 -2.55
N ALA A 36 5.02 5.82 -1.81
CA ALA A 36 3.67 5.64 -2.32
C ALA A 36 3.29 6.73 -3.33
N LEU A 37 3.59 8.00 -3.05
CA LEU A 37 3.33 9.12 -3.95
C LEU A 37 4.13 8.99 -5.26
N TYR A 38 5.40 8.59 -5.16
CA TYR A 38 6.23 8.34 -6.34
C TYR A 38 5.65 7.18 -7.18
N ALA A 39 5.27 6.08 -6.53
CA ALA A 39 4.69 4.93 -7.22
C ALA A 39 3.38 5.29 -7.93
N GLN A 40 2.52 6.11 -7.33
CA GLN A 40 1.26 6.54 -7.96
C GLN A 40 1.53 7.37 -9.23
N ASN A 41 2.55 8.23 -9.24
CA ASN A 41 2.94 8.93 -10.46
C ASN A 41 3.43 7.97 -11.55
N VAL A 42 4.18 6.92 -11.18
CA VAL A 42 4.59 5.87 -12.13
C VAL A 42 3.38 5.13 -12.69
N VAL A 43 2.37 4.84 -11.86
CA VAL A 43 1.11 4.20 -12.30
C VAL A 43 0.40 5.06 -13.33
N ILE A 44 0.20 6.35 -13.04
CA ILE A 44 -0.46 7.28 -13.98
C ILE A 44 0.29 7.35 -15.31
N ALA A 45 1.62 7.45 -15.26
CA ALA A 45 2.44 7.47 -16.46
C ALA A 45 2.36 6.16 -17.25
N ALA A 46 2.37 5.01 -16.58
CA ALA A 46 2.26 3.69 -17.22
C ALA A 46 0.89 3.50 -17.90
N GLU A 47 -0.19 3.83 -17.20
CA GLU A 47 -1.55 3.74 -17.74
C GLU A 47 -1.74 4.70 -18.92
N SER A 48 -1.19 5.91 -18.88
CA SER A 48 -1.22 6.86 -20.00
C SER A 48 -0.46 6.35 -21.23
N ALA A 49 0.49 5.43 -21.03
CA ALA A 49 1.22 4.75 -22.09
C ALA A 49 0.57 3.42 -22.54
N GLY A 50 -0.63 3.11 -22.05
CA GLY A 50 -1.37 1.90 -22.41
C GLY A 50 -0.89 0.63 -21.69
N LEU A 51 -0.11 0.76 -20.60
CA LEU A 51 0.31 -0.37 -19.79
C LEU A 51 -0.72 -0.66 -18.69
N GLY A 52 -0.90 -1.93 -18.36
CA GLY A 52 -1.60 -2.38 -17.17
C GLY A 52 -0.67 -2.43 -15.96
N ILE A 53 -1.22 -2.28 -14.76
CA ILE A 53 -0.47 -2.31 -13.51
C ILE A 53 -1.06 -3.29 -12.50
N CYS A 54 -0.22 -3.80 -11.59
CA CYS A 54 -0.67 -4.53 -10.41
C CYS A 54 0.26 -4.28 -9.24
N TYR A 55 -0.28 -3.75 -8.14
CA TYR A 55 0.46 -3.61 -6.88
C TYR A 55 0.65 -4.94 -6.18
N ILE A 56 1.86 -5.23 -5.72
CA ILE A 56 2.26 -6.48 -5.09
C ILE A 56 2.66 -6.24 -3.64
N GLY A 57 1.74 -6.49 -2.71
CA GLY A 57 2.02 -6.43 -1.27
C GLY A 57 2.80 -7.64 -0.73
N ALA A 58 2.87 -8.74 -1.49
CA ALA A 58 3.51 -9.99 -1.06
C ALA A 58 5.02 -9.87 -0.80
N VAL A 59 5.69 -8.83 -1.30
CA VAL A 59 7.10 -8.54 -0.97
C VAL A 59 7.33 -8.37 0.53
N ARG A 60 6.27 -8.05 1.31
CA ARG A 60 6.33 -7.95 2.77
C ARG A 60 6.06 -9.29 3.50
N ASN A 61 5.85 -10.38 2.78
CA ASN A 61 5.73 -11.71 3.41
C ASN A 61 7.08 -12.22 3.91
N ASP A 62 8.16 -11.90 3.17
CA ASP A 62 9.54 -12.09 3.60
C ASP A 62 10.39 -10.88 3.16
N PRO A 63 10.30 -9.77 3.89
CA PRO A 63 11.02 -8.55 3.52
C PRO A 63 12.53 -8.67 3.73
N ALA A 64 12.98 -9.59 4.58
CA ALA A 64 14.42 -9.85 4.80
C ALA A 64 15.04 -10.48 3.56
N GLN A 65 14.38 -11.45 2.93
CA GLN A 65 14.83 -12.05 1.68
C GLN A 65 14.88 -11.00 0.56
N VAL A 66 13.87 -10.14 0.43
CA VAL A 66 13.86 -9.05 -0.57
C VAL A 66 15.01 -8.08 -0.32
N THR A 67 15.25 -7.71 0.94
CA THR A 67 16.38 -6.86 1.34
C THR A 67 17.73 -7.46 0.92
N ALA A 68 17.92 -8.75 1.17
CA ALA A 68 19.14 -9.45 0.79
C ALA A 68 19.30 -9.52 -0.74
N LEU A 69 18.23 -9.87 -1.46
CA LEU A 69 18.21 -9.97 -2.93
C LEU A 69 18.55 -8.65 -3.62
N LEU A 70 18.06 -7.54 -3.08
CA LEU A 70 18.26 -6.20 -3.63
C LEU A 70 19.47 -5.47 -3.01
N ASN A 71 20.18 -6.09 -2.08
CA ASN A 71 21.29 -5.48 -1.33
C ASN A 71 20.91 -4.14 -0.69
N LEU A 72 19.72 -4.07 -0.08
CA LEU A 72 19.24 -2.84 0.53
C LEU A 72 20.05 -2.49 1.79
N PRO A 73 20.53 -1.26 1.92
CA PRO A 73 21.27 -0.84 3.11
C PRO A 73 20.33 -0.59 4.30
N LYS A 74 20.90 -0.29 5.47
CA LYS A 74 20.14 0.22 6.61
C LYS A 74 19.38 1.49 6.23
N ASN A 75 18.26 1.72 6.90
CA ASN A 75 17.34 2.84 6.65
C ASN A 75 16.69 2.81 5.24
N VAL A 76 16.62 1.60 4.64
CA VAL A 76 15.87 1.32 3.41
C VAL A 76 15.07 0.04 3.59
N TYR A 77 13.78 0.04 3.22
CA TYR A 77 12.98 -1.19 3.26
C TYR A 77 12.02 -1.30 2.08
N PRO A 78 11.66 -2.52 1.61
CA PRO A 78 10.71 -2.72 0.52
C PRO A 78 9.28 -2.49 1.00
N VAL A 79 8.58 -1.52 0.40
CA VAL A 79 7.18 -1.20 0.73
C VAL A 79 6.23 -2.09 -0.05
N PHE A 80 6.36 -2.14 -1.36
CA PHE A 80 5.58 -3.00 -2.26
C PHE A 80 6.27 -3.16 -3.62
N GLY A 81 5.82 -4.15 -4.38
CA GLY A 81 6.14 -4.30 -5.79
C GLY A 81 5.09 -3.65 -6.68
N LEU A 82 5.44 -3.40 -7.92
CA LEU A 82 4.54 -3.00 -9.00
C LEU A 82 4.89 -3.82 -10.24
N CYS A 83 3.95 -4.62 -10.73
CA CYS A 83 4.06 -5.24 -12.04
C CYS A 83 3.55 -4.26 -13.09
N LEU A 84 4.26 -4.16 -14.21
CA LEU A 84 3.93 -3.34 -15.36
C LEU A 84 3.99 -4.20 -16.60
N GLY A 85 3.04 -4.07 -17.51
CA GLY A 85 3.04 -4.81 -18.76
C GLY A 85 1.83 -4.50 -19.64
N TYR A 86 1.86 -4.97 -20.87
CA TYR A 86 0.69 -4.89 -21.73
C TYR A 86 -0.37 -5.87 -21.23
N PRO A 87 -1.62 -5.38 -20.97
CA PRO A 87 -2.68 -6.25 -20.46
C PRO A 87 -3.13 -7.26 -21.51
N ASP A 88 -3.25 -8.53 -21.09
CA ASP A 88 -3.81 -9.62 -21.88
C ASP A 88 -5.23 -9.96 -21.44
N GLN A 89 -5.91 -9.02 -20.79
CA GLN A 89 -7.29 -9.12 -20.33
C GLN A 89 -7.94 -7.74 -20.28
N ASN A 90 -9.25 -7.70 -20.45
CA ASN A 90 -10.05 -6.49 -20.31
C ASN A 90 -11.18 -6.73 -19.28
N PRO A 91 -10.87 -6.74 -17.97
CA PRO A 91 -11.86 -7.00 -16.94
C PRO A 91 -12.84 -5.83 -16.78
N GLU A 92 -14.06 -6.13 -16.35
CA GLU A 92 -15.01 -5.11 -15.95
C GLU A 92 -14.46 -4.23 -14.81
N PRO A 93 -14.69 -2.90 -14.84
CA PRO A 93 -14.29 -2.01 -13.79
C PRO A 93 -14.88 -2.41 -12.44
N LYS A 94 -14.03 -2.59 -11.45
CA LYS A 94 -14.49 -2.89 -10.09
C LYS A 94 -15.15 -1.65 -9.47
N PRO A 95 -16.36 -1.77 -8.90
CA PRO A 95 -17.01 -0.68 -8.16
C PRO A 95 -16.10 -0.12 -7.06
N ARG A 96 -16.22 1.17 -6.82
CA ARG A 96 -15.52 1.88 -5.74
C ARG A 96 -16.53 2.30 -4.67
N LEU A 97 -16.04 2.46 -3.44
CA LEU A 97 -16.83 3.05 -2.35
C LEU A 97 -17.39 4.41 -2.78
N PRO A 98 -18.61 4.77 -2.34
CA PRO A 98 -19.14 6.11 -2.56
C PRO A 98 -18.19 7.18 -2.06
N ILE A 99 -18.12 8.29 -2.77
CA ILE A 99 -17.20 9.38 -2.42
C ILE A 99 -17.51 9.96 -1.03
N SER A 100 -18.75 9.98 -0.62
CA SER A 100 -19.23 10.43 0.70
C SER A 100 -18.70 9.59 1.88
N VAL A 101 -18.36 8.32 1.63
CA VAL A 101 -17.71 7.45 2.64
C VAL A 101 -16.23 7.82 2.80
N ILE A 102 -15.58 8.31 1.74
CA ILE A 102 -14.14 8.57 1.72
C ILE A 102 -13.81 10.04 1.99
N LEU A 103 -14.54 10.94 1.37
CA LEU A 103 -14.32 12.39 1.46
C LEU A 103 -15.21 12.99 2.53
N LYS A 104 -14.59 13.62 3.53
CA LYS A 104 -15.27 14.37 4.60
C LYS A 104 -15.00 15.84 4.45
N GLU A 105 -16.04 16.68 4.53
CA GLU A 105 -15.94 18.13 4.45
C GLU A 105 -15.80 18.73 5.85
N ASN A 106 -14.77 19.55 6.06
CA ASN A 106 -14.50 20.31 7.27
C ASN A 106 -14.23 19.47 8.55
N SER A 107 -14.95 18.36 8.77
CA SER A 107 -14.81 17.51 9.95
C SER A 107 -15.09 16.04 9.60
N TYR A 108 -14.56 15.13 10.39
CA TYR A 108 -14.85 13.71 10.25
C TYR A 108 -16.25 13.42 10.78
N ASP A 109 -17.11 12.87 9.92
CA ASP A 109 -18.45 12.40 10.26
C ASP A 109 -18.69 11.03 9.60
N SER A 110 -19.08 10.05 10.40
CA SER A 110 -19.38 8.67 9.96
C SER A 110 -20.84 8.28 10.19
N SER A 111 -21.72 9.21 10.54
CA SER A 111 -23.11 8.92 10.92
C SER A 111 -23.91 8.16 9.86
N GLU A 112 -23.64 8.41 8.57
CA GLU A 112 -24.34 7.79 7.44
C GLU A 112 -23.54 6.65 6.78
N GLU A 113 -22.30 6.37 7.25
CA GLU A 113 -21.41 5.41 6.58
C GLU A 113 -21.95 3.98 6.57
N ASP A 114 -22.53 3.51 7.67
CA ASP A 114 -23.01 2.13 7.79
C ASP A 114 -24.09 1.81 6.75
N ALA A 115 -24.98 2.76 6.47
CA ALA A 115 -26.02 2.59 5.45
C ALA A 115 -25.38 2.53 4.05
N GLN A 116 -24.50 3.46 3.75
CA GLN A 116 -23.80 3.53 2.45
C GLN A 116 -22.90 2.33 2.20
N ILE A 117 -22.26 1.78 3.24
CA ILE A 117 -21.46 0.56 3.16
C ILE A 117 -22.35 -0.65 2.86
N LYS A 118 -23.53 -0.75 3.48
CA LYS A 118 -24.49 -1.82 3.18
C LYS A 118 -24.95 -1.79 1.73
N ASP A 119 -25.27 -0.60 1.21
CA ASP A 119 -25.65 -0.43 -0.20
C ASP A 119 -24.49 -0.82 -1.13
N TYR A 120 -23.27 -0.42 -0.79
CA TYR A 120 -22.06 -0.79 -1.54
C TYR A 120 -21.78 -2.30 -1.48
N ASP A 121 -22.09 -2.97 -0.38
CA ASP A 121 -21.96 -4.43 -0.25
C ASP A 121 -22.81 -5.17 -1.28
N GLU A 122 -24.03 -4.72 -1.54
CA GLU A 122 -24.90 -5.31 -2.57
C GLU A 122 -24.36 -5.07 -3.98
N VAL A 123 -23.81 -3.88 -4.24
CA VAL A 123 -23.15 -3.58 -5.52
C VAL A 123 -21.95 -4.51 -5.72
N VAL A 124 -21.14 -4.72 -4.69
CA VAL A 124 -19.96 -5.60 -4.77
C VAL A 124 -20.34 -7.06 -4.94
N ARG A 125 -21.38 -7.55 -4.25
CA ARG A 125 -21.89 -8.90 -4.44
C ARG A 125 -22.34 -9.14 -5.87
N THR A 126 -23.11 -8.19 -6.41
CA THR A 126 -23.59 -8.26 -7.80
C THR A 126 -22.41 -8.28 -8.78
N TYR A 127 -21.44 -7.40 -8.61
CA TYR A 127 -20.23 -7.38 -9.42
C TYR A 127 -19.49 -8.72 -9.39
N TYR A 128 -19.27 -9.29 -8.21
CA TYR A 128 -18.58 -10.58 -8.10
C TYR A 128 -19.36 -11.77 -8.63
N ALA A 129 -20.68 -11.73 -8.58
CA ALA A 129 -21.54 -12.79 -9.16
C ALA A 129 -21.51 -12.77 -10.69
N MET A 130 -21.39 -11.58 -11.30
CA MET A 130 -21.48 -11.39 -12.73
C MET A 130 -20.14 -11.41 -13.47
N ARG A 131 -19.03 -11.21 -12.77
CA ARG A 131 -17.71 -11.14 -13.43
C ARG A 131 -17.28 -12.48 -14.03
N SER A 132 -16.60 -12.44 -15.17
CA SER A 132 -16.21 -13.61 -15.97
C SER A 132 -15.13 -14.50 -15.32
N GLY A 133 -14.35 -14.00 -14.35
CA GLY A 133 -13.27 -14.75 -13.69
C GLY A 133 -13.42 -14.78 -12.17
N ASN A 134 -13.21 -15.95 -11.54
CA ASN A 134 -13.28 -16.15 -10.08
C ASN A 134 -14.54 -15.55 -9.42
N PRO A 135 -15.74 -16.01 -9.74
CA PRO A 135 -16.96 -15.52 -9.11
C PRO A 135 -16.87 -15.74 -7.59
N LYS A 136 -17.35 -14.77 -6.82
CA LYS A 136 -17.41 -14.81 -5.35
C LYS A 136 -18.78 -14.34 -4.90
N SER A 137 -19.19 -14.74 -3.71
CA SER A 137 -20.44 -14.29 -3.08
C SER A 137 -20.21 -13.25 -1.97
N GLN A 138 -18.94 -12.90 -1.69
CA GLN A 138 -18.59 -12.03 -0.58
C GLN A 138 -18.81 -10.55 -0.91
N SER A 139 -19.38 -9.82 0.04
CA SER A 139 -19.43 -8.37 0.02
C SER A 139 -18.07 -7.74 0.36
N TRP A 140 -17.98 -6.42 0.28
CA TRP A 140 -16.77 -5.70 0.67
C TRP A 140 -16.52 -5.79 2.19
N SER A 141 -17.55 -5.57 3.03
CA SER A 141 -17.41 -5.61 4.48
C SER A 141 -17.05 -7.01 5.00
N GLU A 142 -17.60 -8.08 4.38
CA GLU A 142 -17.21 -9.46 4.68
C GLU A 142 -15.73 -9.71 4.34
N GLN A 143 -15.23 -9.16 3.23
CA GLN A 143 -13.80 -9.24 2.90
C GLN A 143 -12.93 -8.49 3.93
N MET A 144 -13.38 -7.32 4.42
CA MET A 144 -12.67 -6.58 5.47
C MET A 144 -12.64 -7.35 6.79
N THR A 145 -13.74 -8.01 7.16
CA THR A 145 -13.77 -8.90 8.33
C THR A 145 -12.73 -10.01 8.21
N GLY A 146 -12.62 -10.63 7.04
CA GLY A 146 -11.62 -11.68 6.80
C GLY A 146 -10.17 -11.17 6.77
N LEU A 147 -9.97 -9.92 6.39
CA LEU A 147 -8.65 -9.28 6.34
C LEU A 147 -8.17 -8.80 7.72
N LEU A 148 -9.04 -8.10 8.46
CA LEU A 148 -8.71 -7.49 9.75
C LEU A 148 -8.87 -8.43 10.92
N GLY A 149 -9.65 -9.50 10.78
CA GLY A 149 -9.82 -10.53 11.79
C GLY A 149 -8.63 -11.49 11.95
N LYS A 150 -7.55 -11.29 11.20
CA LYS A 150 -6.34 -12.10 11.25
C LYS A 150 -5.12 -11.23 11.43
N GLU A 151 -4.21 -11.71 12.27
CA GLU A 151 -2.88 -11.09 12.36
C GLU A 151 -2.17 -11.19 11.01
N SER A 152 -1.71 -10.06 10.50
CA SER A 152 -1.04 -9.96 9.21
C SER A 152 0.41 -9.50 9.39
N ARG A 153 1.35 -10.35 8.98
CA ARG A 153 2.78 -10.06 8.97
C ARG A 153 3.33 -9.58 10.32
N PRO A 154 3.19 -10.37 11.40
CA PRO A 154 3.66 -9.99 12.73
C PRO A 154 5.16 -9.67 12.80
N HIS A 155 5.94 -10.27 11.91
CA HIS A 155 7.39 -10.08 11.78
C HIS A 155 7.80 -8.67 11.30
N MET A 156 6.88 -7.87 10.77
CA MET A 156 7.22 -6.57 10.16
C MET A 156 7.81 -5.58 11.15
N ARG A 157 7.35 -5.57 12.40
CA ARG A 157 7.88 -4.66 13.43
C ARG A 157 9.36 -4.93 13.70
N ASP A 158 9.70 -6.19 13.94
CA ASP A 158 11.08 -6.59 14.25
C ASP A 158 11.98 -6.38 13.04
N TYR A 159 11.50 -6.71 11.84
CA TYR A 159 12.22 -6.45 10.61
C TYR A 159 12.49 -4.94 10.40
N LEU A 160 11.50 -4.08 10.57
CA LEU A 160 11.64 -2.63 10.43
C LEU A 160 12.63 -2.07 11.45
N SER A 161 12.56 -2.51 12.72
CA SER A 161 13.51 -2.13 13.74
C SER A 161 14.95 -2.53 13.36
N GLN A 162 15.13 -3.74 12.84
CA GLN A 162 16.43 -4.20 12.33
C GLN A 162 16.92 -3.36 11.15
N GLN A 163 16.03 -2.81 10.33
CA GLN A 163 16.39 -1.91 9.22
C GLN A 163 16.64 -0.46 9.66
N GLY A 164 16.47 -0.13 10.94
CA GLY A 164 16.68 1.22 11.47
C GLY A 164 15.43 2.06 11.64
N PHE A 165 14.25 1.46 11.45
CA PHE A 165 12.93 2.09 11.70
C PHE A 165 12.39 1.59 13.04
N GLU A 166 12.97 2.06 14.14
CA GLU A 166 12.68 1.55 15.49
C GLU A 166 11.32 2.00 16.05
N MET A 167 10.69 3.01 15.46
CA MET A 167 9.41 3.61 15.86
C MET A 167 9.45 4.25 17.26
N LYS A 168 10.54 4.96 17.56
CA LYS A 168 10.67 5.77 18.78
C LYS A 168 9.59 6.83 18.88
#